data_2b5fde864c8b9c6b21525952fdaae552
#
_entry.id   2b5fde864c8b9c6b21525952fdaae552
#
_cell.length_a   1.000
_cell.length_b   1.000
_cell.length_c   1.000
_cell.angle_alpha   90.00
_cell.angle_beta   90.00
_cell.angle_gamma   90.00
#
_symmetry.space_group_name_H-M   'P 1'
#
loop_
_entity.id
_entity.type
_entity.pdbx_description
1 polymer ?
#
loop_
_entity_poly.entity_id
_entity_poly.type
_entity_poly.pdbx_seq_one_letter_code
_entity_poly.pdbx_strand_id
1 'polypeptide(L)'
;MDLHPSSYHDSLEELWDEEEEPEEVETVMKVVPSTYQQYLDVFSKVKAEKLSPHCACDHHIELEGSLPPVGVIDSLCKKESDRLRAYISENLEKGFIWPSSSSTGAPVLFVKKKDGGLHSCVEIRKLNAVTRKNKYPVPPMNQLLNVFNGSSIFFKIDLRGAYNLLRIKDGDEHLTCFRTKYDSFEYLVMPFGLTNAPASFQNLVNDIFQNLLDVYVVVYFD
;
A
#
# COMPACT_ATOMS: atom_id res chain seq x y z
N MET A 1 7.52 -5.12 -30.74
CA MET A 1 6.31 -5.77 -30.22
C MET A 1 5.64 -4.70 -29.37
N ASP A 2 4.73 -3.98 -29.99
CA ASP A 2 4.04 -2.87 -29.35
C ASP A 2 2.95 -3.44 -28.44
N LEU A 3 3.20 -3.42 -27.15
CA LEU A 3 2.20 -3.77 -26.13
C LEU A 3 1.27 -2.56 -25.96
N HIS A 4 0.16 -2.58 -26.69
CA HIS A 4 -0.88 -1.57 -26.57
C HIS A 4 -1.58 -1.69 -25.21
N PRO A 5 -1.88 -0.60 -24.48
CA PRO A 5 -2.54 -0.62 -23.16
C PRO A 5 -3.86 -1.38 -23.14
N SER A 6 -4.58 -1.45 -24.29
CA SER A 6 -5.84 -2.18 -24.41
C SER A 6 -5.73 -3.70 -24.25
N SER A 7 -4.56 -4.30 -24.52
CA SER A 7 -4.40 -5.75 -24.41
C SER A 7 -4.22 -6.23 -22.96
N TYR A 8 -3.91 -5.33 -22.03
CA TYR A 8 -3.84 -5.66 -20.59
C TYR A 8 -5.21 -5.60 -19.91
N HIS A 9 -6.12 -4.78 -20.42
CA HIS A 9 -7.46 -4.65 -19.82
C HIS A 9 -8.33 -5.86 -20.10
N ASP A 10 -8.29 -6.40 -21.31
CA ASP A 10 -9.10 -7.57 -21.71
C ASP A 10 -8.64 -8.88 -21.02
N SER A 11 -7.36 -8.97 -20.61
CA SER A 11 -6.85 -10.13 -19.86
C SER A 11 -7.08 -10.04 -18.35
N LEU A 12 -7.43 -8.86 -17.82
CA LEU A 12 -7.71 -8.69 -16.40
C LEU A 12 -9.14 -9.01 -16.01
N GLU A 13 -10.10 -8.92 -16.95
CA GLU A 13 -11.50 -9.28 -16.68
C GLU A 13 -11.72 -10.80 -16.50
N GLU A 14 -10.87 -11.65 -17.08
CA GLU A 14 -10.93 -13.12 -16.92
C GLU A 14 -10.27 -13.63 -15.64
N LEU A 15 -9.43 -12.81 -14.95
CA LEU A 15 -8.70 -13.19 -13.73
C LEU A 15 -9.44 -12.87 -12.42
N TRP A 16 -10.68 -12.37 -12.49
CA TRP A 16 -11.41 -11.85 -11.33
C TRP A 16 -12.11 -12.92 -10.47
N ASP A 17 -12.07 -14.19 -10.87
CA ASP A 17 -12.72 -15.33 -10.20
C ASP A 17 -11.70 -16.31 -9.55
N GLU A 18 -10.52 -15.84 -9.12
CA GLU A 18 -9.68 -16.69 -8.28
C GLU A 18 -10.37 -16.93 -6.94
N GLU A 19 -10.93 -18.13 -6.80
CA GLU A 19 -11.45 -18.66 -5.55
C GLU A 19 -10.27 -18.70 -4.54
N GLU A 20 -10.54 -18.26 -3.30
CA GLU A 20 -9.58 -18.37 -2.19
C GLU A 20 -9.10 -19.81 -2.10
N GLU A 21 -7.79 -20.03 -1.89
CA GLU A 21 -7.28 -21.37 -1.68
C GLU A 21 -8.05 -22.02 -0.52
N PRO A 22 -8.68 -23.17 -0.72
CA PRO A 22 -9.56 -23.82 0.29
C PRO A 22 -8.87 -24.02 1.63
N GLU A 23 -7.55 -24.18 1.63
CA GLU A 23 -6.72 -24.39 2.81
C GLU A 23 -6.59 -23.14 3.71
N GLU A 24 -6.58 -21.93 3.15
CA GLU A 24 -6.57 -20.68 3.93
C GLU A 24 -7.94 -20.45 4.59
N VAL A 25 -9.03 -20.66 3.89
CA VAL A 25 -10.40 -20.49 4.41
C VAL A 25 -10.68 -21.50 5.53
N GLU A 26 -10.30 -22.77 5.33
CA GLU A 26 -10.48 -23.82 6.36
C GLU A 26 -9.66 -23.55 7.61
N THR A 27 -8.47 -23.01 7.48
CA THR A 27 -7.60 -22.63 8.61
C THR A 27 -8.20 -21.48 9.40
N VAL A 28 -8.71 -20.44 8.72
CA VAL A 28 -9.35 -19.28 9.36
C VAL A 28 -10.65 -19.70 10.05
N MET A 29 -11.47 -20.56 9.43
CA MET A 29 -12.70 -21.09 10.01
C MET A 29 -12.47 -21.85 11.33
N LYS A 30 -11.34 -22.57 11.45
CA LYS A 30 -11.00 -23.31 12.68
C LYS A 30 -10.60 -22.40 13.84
N VAL A 31 -10.08 -21.22 13.55
CA VAL A 31 -9.56 -20.27 14.55
C VAL A 31 -10.63 -19.26 14.99
N VAL A 32 -11.53 -18.86 14.07
CA VAL A 32 -12.56 -17.85 14.37
C VAL A 32 -13.76 -18.49 15.08
N PRO A 33 -14.15 -17.99 16.29
CA PRO A 33 -15.32 -18.46 16.98
C PRO A 33 -16.59 -18.39 16.13
N SER A 34 -17.50 -19.36 16.32
CA SER A 34 -18.74 -19.49 15.52
C SER A 34 -19.58 -18.21 15.47
N THR A 35 -19.59 -17.43 16.54
CA THR A 35 -20.30 -16.14 16.64
C THR A 35 -19.82 -15.10 15.62
N TYR A 36 -18.56 -15.19 15.16
CA TYR A 36 -17.94 -14.24 14.25
C TYR A 36 -17.75 -14.78 12.83
N GLN A 37 -18.16 -16.01 12.55
CA GLN A 37 -18.00 -16.65 11.24
C GLN A 37 -18.71 -15.89 10.11
N GLN A 38 -19.74 -15.12 10.41
CA GLN A 38 -20.40 -14.23 9.43
C GLN A 38 -19.49 -13.10 8.91
N TYR A 39 -18.35 -12.84 9.55
CA TYR A 39 -17.37 -11.82 9.20
C TYR A 39 -16.05 -12.42 8.70
N LEU A 40 -16.04 -13.68 8.27
CA LEU A 40 -14.82 -14.35 7.79
C LEU A 40 -14.18 -13.62 6.60
N ASP A 41 -14.98 -12.95 5.83
CA ASP A 41 -14.53 -12.17 4.68
C ASP A 41 -13.56 -11.04 5.02
N VAL A 42 -13.57 -10.49 6.25
CA VAL A 42 -12.60 -9.47 6.69
C VAL A 42 -11.19 -10.03 6.90
N PHE A 43 -11.05 -11.36 6.99
CA PHE A 43 -9.76 -12.04 7.12
C PHE A 43 -9.21 -12.55 5.78
N SER A 44 -9.98 -12.40 4.71
CA SER A 44 -9.61 -12.86 3.38
C SER A 44 -8.40 -12.12 2.85
N LYS A 45 -7.34 -12.87 2.48
CA LYS A 45 -6.15 -12.34 1.83
C LYS A 45 -6.47 -11.81 0.44
N VAL A 46 -7.24 -12.58 -0.32
CA VAL A 46 -7.64 -12.24 -1.70
C VAL A 46 -8.42 -10.92 -1.72
N LYS A 47 -9.36 -10.74 -0.78
CA LYS A 47 -10.10 -9.47 -0.67
C LYS A 47 -9.21 -8.29 -0.25
N ALA A 48 -8.24 -8.51 0.64
CA ALA A 48 -7.29 -7.49 1.07
C ALA A 48 -6.29 -7.08 -0.02
N GLU A 49 -6.09 -7.94 -1.02
CA GLU A 49 -5.19 -7.69 -2.15
C GLU A 49 -5.91 -7.11 -3.38
N LYS A 50 -7.23 -6.94 -3.34
CA LYS A 50 -7.99 -6.25 -4.40
C LYS A 50 -7.79 -4.74 -4.34
N LEU A 51 -7.73 -4.14 -5.53
CA LEU A 51 -7.65 -2.69 -5.66
C LEU A 51 -8.90 -2.03 -5.09
N SER A 52 -8.73 -1.13 -4.12
CA SER A 52 -9.84 -0.39 -3.51
C SER A 52 -10.45 0.61 -4.49
N PRO A 53 -11.76 0.90 -4.41
CA PRO A 53 -12.35 2.00 -5.16
C PRO A 53 -11.80 3.35 -4.68
N HIS A 54 -11.85 4.36 -5.55
CA HIS A 54 -11.50 5.73 -5.16
C HIS A 54 -12.45 6.28 -4.11
N CYS A 55 -11.92 7.07 -3.20
CA CYS A 55 -12.68 7.73 -2.14
C CYS A 55 -12.19 9.17 -1.89
N ALA A 56 -12.93 9.92 -1.08
CA ALA A 56 -12.52 11.27 -0.69
C ALA A 56 -11.21 11.32 0.12
N CYS A 57 -10.77 10.18 0.65
CA CYS A 57 -9.55 10.02 1.43
C CYS A 57 -8.32 9.67 0.58
N ASP A 58 -8.45 9.59 -0.74
CA ASP A 58 -7.34 9.26 -1.64
C ASP A 58 -6.12 10.13 -1.37
N HIS A 59 -4.94 9.48 -1.46
CA HIS A 59 -3.69 10.14 -1.15
C HIS A 59 -3.31 11.16 -2.22
N HIS A 60 -3.38 12.45 -1.88
CA HIS A 60 -2.99 13.55 -2.74
C HIS A 60 -1.51 13.90 -2.54
N ILE A 61 -0.78 14.10 -3.65
CA ILE A 61 0.63 14.49 -3.67
C ILE A 61 0.73 15.93 -4.19
N GLU A 62 0.70 16.88 -3.27
CA GLU A 62 0.88 18.30 -3.62
C GLU A 62 2.37 18.65 -3.64
N LEU A 63 2.86 19.16 -4.77
CA LEU A 63 4.26 19.52 -4.92
C LEU A 63 4.52 21.01 -4.60
N GLU A 64 5.62 21.27 -3.91
CA GLU A 64 6.18 22.61 -3.70
C GLU A 64 7.30 22.83 -4.74
N GLY A 65 6.95 23.39 -5.89
CA GLY A 65 7.91 23.73 -6.94
C GLY A 65 7.93 22.77 -8.13
N SER A 66 9.12 22.40 -8.60
CA SER A 66 9.30 21.59 -9.81
C SER A 66 9.15 20.09 -9.53
N LEU A 67 8.88 19.33 -10.59
CA LEU A 67 8.88 17.87 -10.55
C LEU A 67 10.22 17.32 -10.02
N PRO A 68 10.19 16.20 -9.27
CA PRO A 68 11.41 15.57 -8.79
C PRO A 68 12.29 15.10 -9.97
N PRO A 69 13.62 15.23 -9.87
CA PRO A 69 14.51 14.79 -10.92
C PRO A 69 14.48 13.27 -11.08
N VAL A 70 14.61 12.82 -12.33
CA VAL A 70 14.71 11.40 -12.66
C VAL A 70 15.88 10.74 -11.93
N GLY A 71 15.64 9.58 -11.33
CA GLY A 71 16.67 8.78 -10.69
C GLY A 71 17.48 7.96 -11.70
N VAL A 72 18.72 7.66 -11.34
CA VAL A 72 19.58 6.75 -12.12
C VAL A 72 19.17 5.32 -11.78
N ILE A 73 19.04 4.45 -12.78
CA ILE A 73 18.76 3.02 -12.57
C ILE A 73 20.05 2.35 -12.11
N ASP A 74 20.00 1.73 -10.95
CA ASP A 74 21.14 1.01 -10.40
C ASP A 74 21.33 -0.36 -11.06
N SER A 75 22.58 -0.80 -11.09
CA SER A 75 22.91 -2.14 -11.57
C SER A 75 22.51 -3.19 -10.55
N LEU A 76 21.65 -4.12 -10.94
CA LEU A 76 21.13 -5.18 -10.09
C LEU A 76 21.84 -6.50 -10.37
N CYS A 77 22.17 -7.25 -9.32
CA CYS A 77 22.61 -8.63 -9.46
C CYS A 77 21.45 -9.53 -9.92
N LYS A 78 21.76 -10.79 -10.29
CA LYS A 78 20.74 -11.72 -10.81
C LYS A 78 19.60 -11.94 -9.80
N LYS A 79 19.93 -12.18 -8.53
CA LYS A 79 18.94 -12.42 -7.45
C LYS A 79 18.00 -11.23 -7.23
N GLU A 80 18.55 -10.02 -7.25
CA GLU A 80 17.77 -8.77 -7.15
C GLU A 80 16.86 -8.59 -8.38
N SER A 81 17.38 -8.90 -9.56
CA SER A 81 16.62 -8.83 -10.81
C SER A 81 15.45 -9.81 -10.85
N ASP A 82 15.67 -11.05 -10.38
CA ASP A 82 14.61 -12.07 -10.33
C ASP A 82 13.53 -11.65 -9.31
N ARG A 83 13.95 -11.09 -8.15
CA ARG A 83 13.00 -10.58 -7.14
C ARG A 83 12.22 -9.37 -7.65
N LEU A 84 12.88 -8.45 -8.38
CA LEU A 84 12.20 -7.29 -8.97
C LEU A 84 11.16 -7.72 -10.00
N ARG A 85 11.47 -8.70 -10.83
CA ARG A 85 10.53 -9.24 -11.82
C ARG A 85 9.30 -9.83 -11.15
N ALA A 86 9.50 -10.65 -10.10
CA ALA A 86 8.40 -11.21 -9.32
C ALA A 86 7.54 -10.11 -8.68
N TYR A 87 8.17 -9.08 -8.10
CA TYR A 87 7.47 -7.93 -7.52
C TYR A 87 6.61 -7.19 -8.56
N ILE A 88 7.15 -6.95 -9.76
CA ILE A 88 6.40 -6.27 -10.83
C ILE A 88 5.21 -7.11 -11.27
N SER A 89 5.41 -8.42 -11.56
CA SER A 89 4.32 -9.33 -11.94
C SER A 89 3.20 -9.34 -10.90
N GLU A 90 3.55 -9.58 -9.64
CA GLU A 90 2.61 -9.65 -8.53
C GLU A 90 1.77 -8.35 -8.38
N ASN A 91 2.41 -7.18 -8.50
CA ASN A 91 1.69 -5.92 -8.32
C ASN A 91 0.92 -5.48 -9.58
N LEU A 92 1.31 -5.92 -10.77
CA LEU A 92 0.51 -5.76 -11.98
C LEU A 92 -0.77 -6.61 -11.93
N GLU A 93 -0.66 -7.87 -11.49
CA GLU A 93 -1.80 -8.80 -11.30
C GLU A 93 -2.81 -8.25 -10.27
N LYS A 94 -2.32 -7.65 -9.16
CA LYS A 94 -3.17 -6.99 -8.16
C LYS A 94 -3.73 -5.65 -8.61
N GLY A 95 -3.30 -5.12 -9.75
CA GLY A 95 -3.67 -3.77 -10.20
C GLY A 95 -3.10 -2.65 -9.32
N PHE A 96 -2.07 -2.91 -8.51
CA PHE A 96 -1.47 -1.90 -7.62
C PHE A 96 -0.49 -0.98 -8.34
N ILE A 97 0.02 -1.41 -9.48
CA ILE A 97 0.86 -0.63 -10.37
C ILE A 97 0.43 -0.81 -11.82
N TRP A 98 0.77 0.13 -12.67
CA TRP A 98 0.66 -0.01 -14.11
C TRP A 98 1.84 0.62 -14.86
N PRO A 99 2.01 0.37 -16.19
CA PRO A 99 3.05 1.00 -16.98
C PRO A 99 2.90 2.51 -17.01
N SER A 100 4.03 3.24 -16.90
CA SER A 100 4.05 4.70 -16.82
C SER A 100 4.87 5.32 -17.95
N SER A 101 4.38 6.42 -18.49
CA SER A 101 5.11 7.34 -19.39
C SER A 101 5.54 8.63 -18.69
N SER A 102 5.55 8.66 -17.37
CA SER A 102 5.89 9.85 -16.59
C SER A 102 7.29 10.38 -16.91
N SER A 103 7.41 11.71 -16.91
CA SER A 103 8.69 12.41 -17.05
C SER A 103 9.55 12.39 -15.79
N THR A 104 8.99 11.87 -14.65
CA THR A 104 9.72 11.63 -13.42
C THR A 104 10.02 10.14 -13.27
N GLY A 105 10.76 9.73 -12.24
CA GLY A 105 10.93 8.31 -11.93
C GLY A 105 12.00 8.07 -10.89
N ALA A 106 11.60 7.37 -9.84
CA ALA A 106 12.47 6.96 -8.75
C ALA A 106 13.20 5.66 -9.11
N PRO A 107 14.45 5.44 -8.66
CA PRO A 107 15.11 4.14 -8.80
C PRO A 107 14.58 3.15 -7.77
N VAL A 108 14.75 1.86 -8.06
CA VAL A 108 14.47 0.77 -7.10
C VAL A 108 15.76 0.32 -6.46
N LEU A 109 15.77 0.27 -5.14
CA LEU A 109 16.87 -0.21 -4.30
C LEU A 109 16.50 -1.54 -3.64
N PHE A 110 17.51 -2.33 -3.28
CA PHE A 110 17.32 -3.54 -2.50
C PHE A 110 17.97 -3.42 -1.14
N VAL A 111 17.19 -3.70 -0.11
CA VAL A 111 17.65 -3.71 1.28
C VAL A 111 17.58 -5.13 1.82
N LYS A 112 18.64 -5.58 2.49
CA LYS A 112 18.64 -6.87 3.18
C LYS A 112 17.83 -6.77 4.46
N LYS A 113 16.86 -7.66 4.62
CA LYS A 113 16.13 -7.85 5.88
C LYS A 113 17.03 -8.53 6.92
N LYS A 114 16.65 -8.46 8.19
CA LYS A 114 17.36 -9.13 9.30
C LYS A 114 17.38 -10.66 9.12
N ASP A 115 16.39 -11.23 8.47
CA ASP A 115 16.29 -12.66 8.11
C ASP A 115 17.09 -13.07 6.87
N GLY A 116 17.84 -12.12 6.26
CA GLY A 116 18.62 -12.33 5.04
C GLY A 116 17.81 -12.22 3.74
N GLY A 117 16.51 -12.00 3.81
CA GLY A 117 15.66 -11.74 2.66
C GLY A 117 15.98 -10.40 1.98
N LEU A 118 15.64 -10.28 0.69
CA LEU A 118 15.75 -9.02 -0.05
C LEU A 118 14.39 -8.33 -0.06
N HIS A 119 14.38 -7.06 0.31
CA HIS A 119 13.23 -6.18 0.20
C HIS A 119 13.48 -5.13 -0.88
N SER A 120 12.58 -5.05 -1.88
CA SER A 120 12.60 -3.98 -2.87
C SER A 120 12.03 -2.71 -2.26
N CYS A 121 12.69 -1.60 -2.45
CA CYS A 121 12.28 -0.29 -1.96
C CYS A 121 12.42 0.73 -3.08
N VAL A 122 11.38 1.46 -3.38
CA VAL A 122 11.44 2.59 -4.31
C VAL A 122 12.02 3.80 -3.60
N GLU A 123 13.03 4.41 -4.19
CA GLU A 123 13.78 5.54 -3.61
C GLU A 123 13.03 6.87 -3.83
N ILE A 124 12.03 7.13 -3.04
CA ILE A 124 11.14 8.28 -3.18
C ILE A 124 11.56 9.52 -2.38
N ARG A 125 12.78 9.56 -1.79
CA ARG A 125 13.26 10.72 -1.02
C ARG A 125 13.27 12.02 -1.83
N LYS A 126 13.54 11.94 -3.14
CA LYS A 126 13.51 13.12 -4.03
C LYS A 126 12.09 13.65 -4.20
N LEU A 127 11.09 12.79 -4.33
CA LEU A 127 9.68 13.17 -4.33
C LEU A 127 9.29 13.77 -2.98
N ASN A 128 9.65 13.13 -1.89
CA ASN A 128 9.35 13.61 -0.53
C ASN A 128 9.96 14.99 -0.24
N ALA A 129 11.11 15.31 -0.84
CA ALA A 129 11.78 16.60 -0.65
C ALA A 129 11.00 17.76 -1.28
N VAL A 130 10.23 17.52 -2.33
CA VAL A 130 9.42 18.52 -3.04
C VAL A 130 7.92 18.40 -2.74
N THR A 131 7.51 17.42 -1.96
CA THR A 131 6.13 17.24 -1.53
C THR A 131 5.80 18.17 -0.36
N ARG A 132 4.70 18.91 -0.47
CA ARG A 132 4.14 19.71 0.62
C ARG A 132 3.75 18.80 1.78
N LYS A 133 4.31 19.07 2.96
CA LYS A 133 4.11 18.24 4.14
C LYS A 133 2.74 18.48 4.76
N ASN A 134 1.96 17.42 4.86
CA ASN A 134 0.71 17.42 5.62
C ASN A 134 1.01 17.37 7.12
N LYS A 135 0.45 18.31 7.87
CA LYS A 135 0.58 18.42 9.34
C LYS A 135 -0.62 17.83 10.07
N TYR A 136 -1.22 16.79 9.51
CA TYR A 136 -2.32 16.10 10.19
C TYR A 136 -1.86 15.64 11.58
N PRO A 137 -2.63 15.89 12.64
CA PRO A 137 -2.22 15.56 14.00
C PRO A 137 -2.21 14.05 14.19
N VAL A 138 -1.04 13.51 14.51
CA VAL A 138 -0.89 12.11 14.94
C VAL A 138 -0.85 12.12 16.47
N PRO A 139 -1.74 11.38 17.15
CA PRO A 139 -1.78 11.36 18.60
C PRO A 139 -0.46 10.86 19.21
N PRO A 140 0.06 11.53 20.24
CA PRO A 140 1.26 11.03 20.93
C PRO A 140 0.94 9.73 21.67
N MET A 141 1.89 8.77 21.68
CA MET A 141 1.75 7.45 22.32
C MET A 141 1.22 7.54 23.76
N ASN A 142 1.72 8.50 24.54
CA ASN A 142 1.29 8.67 25.93
C ASN A 142 -0.19 8.99 26.08
N GLN A 143 -0.81 9.70 25.12
CA GLN A 143 -2.25 9.96 25.14
C GLN A 143 -3.03 8.70 24.83
N LEU A 144 -2.56 7.89 23.88
CA LEU A 144 -3.21 6.63 23.53
C LEU A 144 -3.20 5.64 24.71
N LEU A 145 -2.11 5.58 25.47
CA LEU A 145 -2.02 4.72 26.66
C LEU A 145 -3.03 5.13 27.77
N ASN A 146 -3.38 6.41 27.88
CA ASN A 146 -4.36 6.86 28.84
C ASN A 146 -5.78 6.37 28.56
N VAL A 147 -6.12 6.11 27.29
CA VAL A 147 -7.42 5.57 26.88
C VAL A 147 -7.63 4.15 27.42
N PHE A 148 -6.54 3.41 27.64
CA PHE A 148 -6.61 2.04 28.16
C PHE A 148 -6.85 1.93 29.67
N ASN A 149 -6.82 3.06 30.39
CA ASN A 149 -7.04 3.07 31.85
C ASN A 149 -8.44 2.55 32.20
N GLY A 150 -8.50 1.55 33.08
CA GLY A 150 -9.75 0.93 33.50
C GLY A 150 -10.26 -0.19 32.60
N SER A 151 -9.61 -0.45 31.47
CA SER A 151 -9.94 -1.59 30.61
C SER A 151 -9.25 -2.86 31.10
N SER A 152 -9.96 -4.00 31.06
CA SER A 152 -9.45 -5.32 31.48
C SER A 152 -9.29 -6.29 30.30
N ILE A 153 -9.87 -6.01 29.16
CA ILE A 153 -9.80 -6.85 27.94
C ILE A 153 -9.36 -5.99 26.78
N PHE A 154 -8.37 -6.46 26.03
CA PHE A 154 -7.81 -5.77 24.87
C PHE A 154 -7.79 -6.70 23.66
N PHE A 155 -8.11 -6.14 22.49
CA PHE A 155 -7.94 -6.80 21.22
C PHE A 155 -6.92 -6.01 20.39
N LYS A 156 -5.96 -6.72 19.79
CA LYS A 156 -5.04 -6.14 18.80
C LYS A 156 -5.40 -6.67 17.43
N ILE A 157 -5.67 -5.76 16.51
CA ILE A 157 -5.92 -6.05 15.09
C ILE A 157 -4.80 -5.44 14.29
N ASP A 158 -4.20 -6.21 13.40
CA ASP A 158 -3.20 -5.76 12.44
C ASP A 158 -3.81 -5.74 11.04
N LEU A 159 -3.72 -4.59 10.37
CA LEU A 159 -4.30 -4.42 9.04
C LEU A 159 -3.32 -4.88 7.96
N ARG A 160 -3.71 -5.91 7.22
CA ARG A 160 -2.91 -6.41 6.11
C ARG A 160 -2.83 -5.37 4.99
N GLY A 161 -1.60 -5.04 4.58
CA GLY A 161 -1.37 -4.11 3.47
C GLY A 161 -1.99 -2.73 3.67
N ALA A 162 -2.03 -2.22 4.90
CA ALA A 162 -2.76 -1.02 5.31
C ALA A 162 -2.63 0.16 4.33
N TYR A 163 -1.43 0.44 3.85
CA TYR A 163 -1.21 1.55 2.91
C TYR A 163 -1.78 1.27 1.51
N ASN A 164 -1.82 0.00 1.08
CA ASN A 164 -2.39 -0.38 -0.21
C ASN A 164 -3.93 -0.25 -0.24
N LEU A 165 -4.58 -0.06 0.92
CA LEU A 165 -6.01 0.22 1.00
C LEU A 165 -6.36 1.62 0.52
N LEU A 166 -5.40 2.55 0.50
CA LEU A 166 -5.55 3.90 -0.02
C LEU A 166 -5.08 3.99 -1.46
N ARG A 167 -5.92 4.58 -2.31
CA ARG A 167 -5.55 4.93 -3.69
C ARG A 167 -4.66 6.18 -3.70
N ILE A 168 -3.81 6.28 -4.70
CA ILE A 168 -3.28 7.58 -5.12
C ILE A 168 -4.43 8.33 -5.79
N LYS A 169 -4.54 9.62 -5.53
CA LYS A 169 -5.56 10.47 -6.13
C LYS A 169 -5.40 10.51 -7.64
N ASP A 170 -6.53 10.43 -8.36
CA ASP A 170 -6.56 10.52 -9.83
C ASP A 170 -5.74 11.71 -10.34
N GLY A 171 -4.78 11.44 -11.20
CA GLY A 171 -3.88 12.40 -11.80
C GLY A 171 -2.55 12.61 -11.07
N ASP A 172 -2.38 12.08 -9.86
CA ASP A 172 -1.13 12.15 -9.09
C ASP A 172 -0.25 10.90 -9.26
N GLU A 173 -0.78 9.82 -9.86
CA GLU A 173 -0.11 8.51 -9.99
C GLU A 173 1.25 8.66 -10.66
N HIS A 174 1.34 9.50 -11.70
CA HIS A 174 2.56 9.77 -12.46
C HIS A 174 3.72 10.28 -11.59
N LEU A 175 3.42 10.88 -10.41
CA LEU A 175 4.43 11.36 -9.45
C LEU A 175 5.09 10.21 -8.71
N THR A 176 4.39 9.08 -8.57
CA THR A 176 4.88 7.88 -7.89
C THR A 176 5.70 6.98 -8.80
N CYS A 177 5.96 7.41 -10.03
CA CYS A 177 6.67 6.63 -11.02
C CYS A 177 8.02 6.12 -10.51
N PHE A 178 8.27 4.84 -10.73
CA PHE A 178 9.56 4.22 -10.50
C PHE A 178 10.09 3.55 -11.78
N ARG A 179 11.39 3.53 -11.91
CA ARG A 179 12.09 3.09 -13.11
C ARG A 179 12.88 1.83 -12.83
N THR A 180 12.75 0.88 -13.72
CA THR A 180 13.47 -0.39 -13.69
C THR A 180 14.17 -0.61 -15.02
N LYS A 181 15.02 -1.63 -15.08
CA LYS A 181 15.61 -2.07 -16.37
C LYS A 181 14.59 -2.72 -17.32
N TYR A 182 13.40 -3.05 -16.81
CA TYR A 182 12.35 -3.70 -17.60
C TYR A 182 11.41 -2.66 -18.22
N ASP A 183 10.97 -1.70 -17.41
CA ASP A 183 10.10 -0.58 -17.81
C ASP A 183 9.96 0.43 -16.67
N SER A 184 9.13 1.45 -16.89
CA SER A 184 8.69 2.42 -15.88
C SER A 184 7.27 2.08 -15.45
N PHE A 185 7.01 2.15 -14.16
CA PHE A 185 5.70 1.86 -13.55
C PHE A 185 5.32 2.96 -12.58
N GLU A 186 4.03 3.15 -12.36
CA GLU A 186 3.52 4.06 -11.34
C GLU A 186 2.51 3.33 -10.44
N TYR A 187 2.37 3.82 -9.21
CA TYR A 187 1.46 3.22 -8.23
C TYR A 187 0.06 3.78 -8.35
N LEU A 188 -0.94 2.89 -8.31
CA LEU A 188 -2.35 3.22 -8.17
C LEU A 188 -2.79 3.23 -6.70
N VAL A 189 -2.02 2.58 -5.84
CA VAL A 189 -2.20 2.55 -4.38
C VAL A 189 -1.07 3.30 -3.71
N MET A 190 -1.27 3.73 -2.48
CA MET A 190 -0.28 4.47 -1.71
C MET A 190 0.92 3.58 -1.33
N PRO A 191 2.12 3.77 -1.92
CA PRO A 191 3.29 2.96 -1.56
C PRO A 191 3.88 3.39 -0.21
N PHE A 192 4.65 2.49 0.38
CA PHE A 192 5.47 2.81 1.55
C PHE A 192 6.49 3.89 1.23
N GLY A 193 6.75 4.75 2.21
CA GLY A 193 7.81 5.74 2.17
C GLY A 193 7.41 7.13 1.70
N LEU A 194 6.17 7.36 1.23
CA LEU A 194 5.66 8.70 0.98
C LEU A 194 5.57 9.50 2.28
N THR A 195 6.02 10.76 2.24
CA THR A 195 6.13 11.61 3.45
C THR A 195 4.79 11.84 4.15
N ASN A 196 3.69 11.89 3.38
CA ASN A 196 2.35 12.14 3.91
C ASN A 196 1.51 10.85 4.09
N ALA A 197 2.07 9.67 3.82
CA ALA A 197 1.33 8.41 3.94
C ALA A 197 0.77 8.17 5.36
N PRO A 198 1.54 8.39 6.44
CA PRO A 198 1.00 8.26 7.80
C PRO A 198 -0.19 9.20 8.05
N ALA A 199 -0.10 10.44 7.59
CA ALA A 199 -1.15 11.43 7.76
C ALA A 199 -2.45 11.06 7.00
N SER A 200 -2.32 10.61 5.75
CA SER A 200 -3.47 10.18 4.95
C SER A 200 -4.13 8.94 5.53
N PHE A 201 -3.33 7.99 5.99
CA PHE A 201 -3.88 6.78 6.60
C PHE A 201 -4.55 7.08 7.94
N GLN A 202 -3.97 7.95 8.79
CA GLN A 202 -4.61 8.40 10.02
C GLN A 202 -5.96 9.07 9.74
N ASN A 203 -6.02 9.92 8.70
CA ASN A 203 -7.28 10.56 8.31
C ASN A 203 -8.33 9.51 7.93
N LEU A 204 -7.98 8.54 7.08
CA LEU A 204 -8.89 7.45 6.70
C LEU A 204 -9.43 6.69 7.93
N VAL A 205 -8.54 6.32 8.84
CA VAL A 205 -8.93 5.55 10.02
C VAL A 205 -9.79 6.38 10.97
N ASN A 206 -9.47 7.66 11.13
CA ASN A 206 -10.28 8.56 11.94
C ASN A 206 -11.69 8.74 11.36
N ASP A 207 -11.83 8.80 10.05
CA ASP A 207 -13.14 8.87 9.38
C ASP A 207 -13.95 7.58 9.58
N ILE A 208 -13.30 6.42 9.43
CA ILE A 208 -13.96 5.11 9.60
C ILE A 208 -14.43 4.90 11.04
N PHE A 209 -13.59 5.24 12.01
CA PHE A 209 -13.87 5.00 13.43
C PHE A 209 -14.35 6.23 14.20
N GLN A 210 -14.79 7.28 13.53
CA GLN A 210 -15.14 8.57 14.11
C GLN A 210 -15.95 8.49 15.42
N ASN A 211 -16.92 7.57 15.50
CA ASN A 211 -17.77 7.41 16.67
C ASN A 211 -17.21 6.43 17.73
N LEU A 212 -16.10 5.78 17.47
CA LEU A 212 -15.50 4.74 18.31
C LEU A 212 -14.11 5.14 18.83
N LEU A 213 -13.48 6.16 18.21
CA LEU A 213 -12.17 6.64 18.63
C LEU A 213 -12.23 7.17 20.06
N ASP A 214 -11.18 6.89 20.81
CA ASP A 214 -11.01 7.28 22.22
C ASP A 214 -12.07 6.72 23.19
N VAL A 215 -13.03 5.92 22.67
CA VAL A 215 -14.04 5.22 23.48
C VAL A 215 -13.74 3.71 23.51
N TYR A 216 -13.61 3.10 22.35
CA TYR A 216 -13.39 1.66 22.19
C TYR A 216 -12.21 1.32 21.30
N VAL A 217 -11.82 2.23 20.42
CA VAL A 217 -10.79 2.02 19.40
C VAL A 217 -9.67 3.02 19.57
N VAL A 218 -8.46 2.50 19.59
CA VAL A 218 -7.23 3.29 19.52
C VAL A 218 -6.46 2.82 18.30
N VAL A 219 -6.02 3.76 17.48
CA VAL A 219 -5.24 3.46 16.28
C VAL A 219 -3.84 4.01 16.43
N TYR A 220 -2.87 3.16 16.17
CA TYR A 220 -1.46 3.50 16.21
C TYR A 220 -0.74 2.94 14.98
N PHE A 221 0.23 3.70 14.49
CA PHE A 221 1.12 3.27 13.41
C PHE A 221 2.42 2.76 13.99
N ASP A 222 2.85 1.61 13.51
CA ASP A 222 4.16 1.04 13.78
C ASP A 222 5.10 1.25 12.59
#